data_d6bc1e5b56c1f88b4a3609f5b719013a
#
_entry.id   d6bc1e5b56c1f88b4a3609f5b719013a
#
_cell.length_a   1.000
_cell.length_b   1.000
_cell.length_c   1.000
_cell.angle_alpha   90.00
_cell.angle_beta   90.00
_cell.angle_gamma   90.00
#
_symmetry.space_group_name_H-M   'P 1'
#
loop_
_entity.id
_entity.type
_entity.pdbx_description
1 polymer ?
#
loop_
_entity_poly.entity_id
_entity_poly.type
_entity_poly.pdbx_seq_one_letter_code
_entity_poly.pdbx_strand_id
1 'polypeptide(L)'
;MKVFFVLLSVLVLLSSCSSKQQQEPGVKYKTLRVEFTDRTLKNGYAASLRGRQYVEIRPQVDGIITEIRLNEGDVVKKGQVLFIIDQVPYKAALEMAIANVKSAESRLATARLTAESKEELFREDVVSEFDLQTARNSLAEAQASLAQARAEEINARNNLSYTEVKSPVNGVASMIPYRVGALVGSNIAEPLVTVSDDEKIYAYFSMNENQILDLVQQYGSLQKAMAEMPDVELTLSNGKAYSHSGKINAVSGSIDESTGAVSLRAEFDNPEKLLRNGGSGTVFVPSYRDSVIAIPQAATYELQNRVFVYKVVDGKAKSTPVDVFRLNNGTE
;
A
#
# COMPACT_ATOMS: atom_id res chain seq x y z
N MET A 1 -101.09 13.96 28.31
CA MET A 1 -100.55 12.77 27.53
C MET A 1 -99.27 13.07 26.71
N LYS A 2 -99.08 14.23 26.10
CA LYS A 2 -97.93 14.55 25.28
C LYS A 2 -96.60 14.71 26.09
N VAL A 3 -96.62 15.18 27.31
CA VAL A 3 -95.40 15.39 28.15
C VAL A 3 -94.84 14.07 28.70
N PHE A 4 -95.70 13.09 28.92
CA PHE A 4 -95.35 11.78 29.44
C PHE A 4 -94.59 10.94 28.36
N PHE A 5 -94.92 11.13 27.10
CA PHE A 5 -94.18 10.47 25.95
C PHE A 5 -92.84 11.08 25.68
N VAL A 6 -92.64 12.36 25.89
CA VAL A 6 -91.37 13.04 25.74
C VAL A 6 -90.40 12.63 26.86
N LEU A 7 -90.89 12.46 28.09
CA LEU A 7 -90.06 12.04 29.23
C LEU A 7 -89.62 10.59 29.10
N LEU A 8 -90.48 9.71 28.54
CA LEU A 8 -90.13 8.30 28.28
C LEU A 8 -89.10 8.13 27.13
N SER A 9 -89.20 9.03 26.12
CA SER A 9 -88.23 9.06 25.00
C SER A 9 -86.85 9.53 25.43
N VAL A 10 -86.74 10.44 26.39
CA VAL A 10 -85.45 10.93 26.93
C VAL A 10 -84.77 9.86 27.82
N LEU A 11 -85.57 9.03 28.52
CA LEU A 11 -85.03 7.97 29.39
C LEU A 11 -84.43 6.78 28.61
N VAL A 12 -84.96 6.54 27.39
CA VAL A 12 -84.42 5.45 26.51
C VAL A 12 -83.12 5.86 25.83
N LEU A 13 -82.81 7.16 25.69
CA LEU A 13 -81.59 7.67 25.09
C LEU A 13 -80.40 7.67 26.07
N LEU A 14 -80.61 7.50 27.36
CA LEU A 14 -79.54 7.47 28.39
C LEU A 14 -79.02 6.05 28.71
N SER A 15 -79.66 5.01 28.18
CA SER A 15 -79.21 3.59 28.42
C SER A 15 -78.30 3.01 27.35
N SER A 16 -77.80 3.82 26.36
CA SER A 16 -77.01 3.31 25.22
C SER A 16 -75.51 3.66 25.29
N CYS A 17 -74.92 3.73 26.46
CA CYS A 17 -73.46 3.88 26.60
C CYS A 17 -72.89 2.94 27.66
N SER A 18 -73.03 1.63 27.46
CA SER A 18 -72.20 0.63 28.10
C SER A 18 -71.41 -0.09 26.99
N SER A 19 -70.40 0.59 26.41
CA SER A 19 -69.43 -0.08 25.61
C SER A 19 -68.61 -0.97 26.54
N LYS A 20 -68.94 -2.25 26.60
CA LYS A 20 -67.97 -3.25 27.03
C LYS A 20 -66.73 -3.06 26.14
N GLN A 21 -65.70 -2.53 26.72
CA GLN A 21 -64.33 -2.59 26.14
C GLN A 21 -64.04 -4.09 25.88
N GLN A 22 -64.26 -4.53 24.64
CA GLN A 22 -63.82 -5.82 24.18
C GLN A 22 -62.30 -5.78 24.32
N GLN A 23 -61.77 -6.43 25.38
CA GLN A 23 -60.35 -6.76 25.43
C GLN A 23 -60.12 -7.62 24.20
N GLU A 24 -59.50 -7.04 23.18
CA GLU A 24 -58.99 -7.81 22.07
C GLU A 24 -58.11 -8.94 22.66
N PRO A 25 -58.29 -10.18 22.18
CA PRO A 25 -57.48 -11.29 22.65
C PRO A 25 -56.02 -10.89 22.41
N GLY A 26 -55.28 -10.70 23.51
CA GLY A 26 -53.90 -10.23 23.45
C GLY A 26 -53.11 -11.09 22.48
N VAL A 27 -52.59 -10.47 21.42
CA VAL A 27 -51.74 -11.14 20.44
C VAL A 27 -50.56 -11.70 21.21
N LYS A 28 -50.44 -13.01 21.21
CA LYS A 28 -49.33 -13.70 21.87
C LYS A 28 -48.10 -13.62 20.96
N TYR A 29 -47.11 -12.84 21.35
CA TYR A 29 -45.82 -12.75 20.67
C TYR A 29 -44.86 -13.79 21.22
N LYS A 30 -44.01 -14.35 20.36
CA LYS A 30 -42.90 -15.17 20.80
C LYS A 30 -41.85 -14.29 21.49
N THR A 31 -41.40 -14.72 22.64
CA THR A 31 -40.33 -14.02 23.38
C THR A 31 -39.04 -14.82 23.28
N LEU A 32 -37.93 -14.12 23.17
CA LEU A 32 -36.59 -14.69 23.21
C LEU A 32 -35.95 -14.31 24.55
N ARG A 33 -35.47 -15.31 25.28
CA ARG A 33 -34.59 -15.07 26.42
C ARG A 33 -33.20 -14.82 25.90
N VAL A 34 -32.63 -13.67 26.23
CA VAL A 34 -31.30 -13.28 25.80
C VAL A 34 -30.33 -13.46 26.96
N GLU A 35 -29.10 -13.83 26.62
CA GLU A 35 -27.99 -14.02 27.56
C GLU A 35 -26.80 -13.21 27.07
N PHE A 36 -25.94 -12.79 28.00
CA PHE A 36 -24.68 -12.19 27.66
C PHE A 36 -23.75 -13.22 27.04
N THR A 37 -23.21 -12.92 25.89
CA THR A 37 -22.25 -13.77 25.19
C THR A 37 -21.10 -12.90 24.66
N ASP A 38 -19.92 -13.49 24.61
CA ASP A 38 -18.78 -12.86 23.95
C ASP A 38 -18.91 -13.06 22.45
N ARG A 39 -18.63 -12.02 21.68
CA ARG A 39 -18.73 -12.06 20.23
C ARG A 39 -17.53 -11.37 19.58
N THR A 40 -17.06 -11.95 18.49
CA THR A 40 -16.10 -11.29 17.61
C THR A 40 -16.86 -10.64 16.48
N LEU A 41 -16.83 -9.31 16.46
CA LEU A 41 -17.37 -8.51 15.38
C LEU A 41 -16.31 -8.39 14.28
N LYS A 42 -16.72 -8.38 13.01
CA LYS A 42 -15.83 -8.18 11.87
C LYS A 42 -16.18 -6.86 11.21
N ASN A 43 -15.34 -5.87 11.38
CA ASN A 43 -15.48 -4.58 10.73
C ASN A 43 -14.79 -4.60 9.38
N GLY A 44 -15.53 -4.31 8.31
CA GLY A 44 -15.01 -4.28 6.95
C GLY A 44 -14.51 -2.90 6.56
N TYR A 45 -13.28 -2.83 6.02
CA TYR A 45 -12.65 -1.62 5.54
C TYR A 45 -12.28 -1.79 4.08
N ALA A 46 -12.67 -0.84 3.25
CA ALA A 46 -12.24 -0.81 1.84
C ALA A 46 -10.72 -0.70 1.79
N ALA A 47 -10.11 -1.55 0.98
CA ALA A 47 -8.66 -1.65 0.87
C ALA A 47 -8.19 -1.61 -0.58
N SER A 48 -7.05 -0.94 -0.80
CA SER A 48 -6.29 -1.01 -2.03
C SER A 48 -5.16 -2.02 -1.89
N LEU A 49 -5.01 -2.90 -2.88
CA LEU A 49 -4.00 -3.95 -2.89
C LEU A 49 -2.77 -3.48 -3.67
N ARG A 50 -1.59 -3.66 -3.08
CA ARG A 50 -0.32 -3.34 -3.73
C ARG A 50 0.66 -4.48 -3.54
N GLY A 51 1.43 -4.79 -4.58
CA GLY A 51 2.56 -5.71 -4.48
C GLY A 51 3.60 -5.23 -3.47
N ARG A 52 4.37 -6.16 -2.91
CA ARG A 52 5.43 -5.83 -1.94
C ARG A 52 6.42 -4.82 -2.49
N GLN A 53 6.76 -4.94 -3.77
CA GLN A 53 7.58 -3.98 -4.50
C GLN A 53 6.92 -3.68 -5.84
N TYR A 54 6.88 -2.41 -6.17
CA TYR A 54 6.35 -1.90 -7.42
C TYR A 54 7.38 -0.92 -7.97
N VAL A 55 8.07 -1.30 -9.03
CA VAL A 55 9.18 -0.54 -9.57
C VAL A 55 8.91 -0.18 -11.03
N GLU A 56 8.90 1.11 -11.30
CA GLU A 56 8.88 1.65 -12.65
C GLU A 56 10.30 1.60 -13.24
N ILE A 57 10.46 0.89 -14.33
CA ILE A 57 11.74 0.77 -15.01
C ILE A 57 11.81 1.83 -16.11
N ARG A 58 12.70 2.79 -15.90
CA ARG A 58 12.96 3.90 -16.82
C ARG A 58 14.39 3.83 -17.32
N PRO A 59 14.68 4.21 -18.58
CA PRO A 59 16.05 4.25 -19.08
C PRO A 59 16.82 5.38 -18.40
N GLN A 60 18.12 5.18 -18.20
CA GLN A 60 19.02 6.19 -17.63
C GLN A 60 19.83 6.92 -18.71
N VAL A 61 19.73 6.45 -19.95
CA VAL A 61 20.40 7.02 -21.13
C VAL A 61 19.40 7.15 -22.27
N ASP A 62 19.67 8.06 -23.19
CA ASP A 62 18.82 8.32 -24.34
C ASP A 62 19.21 7.42 -25.51
N GLY A 63 18.26 7.01 -26.33
CA GLY A 63 18.54 6.23 -27.53
C GLY A 63 17.35 5.45 -28.04
N ILE A 64 17.55 4.72 -29.11
CA ILE A 64 16.52 3.89 -29.74
C ILE A 64 16.53 2.51 -29.13
N ILE A 65 15.35 1.96 -28.81
CA ILE A 65 15.21 0.54 -28.39
C ILE A 65 15.57 -0.33 -29.59
N THR A 66 16.61 -1.14 -29.45
CA THR A 66 17.03 -2.10 -30.49
C THR A 66 16.49 -3.49 -30.24
N GLU A 67 16.27 -3.85 -28.97
CA GLU A 67 15.78 -5.18 -28.60
C GLU A 67 14.91 -5.11 -27.32
N ILE A 68 13.83 -5.93 -27.29
CA ILE A 68 12.99 -6.16 -26.14
C ILE A 68 13.08 -7.65 -25.81
N ARG A 69 13.54 -8.00 -24.60
CA ARG A 69 13.83 -9.38 -24.17
C ARG A 69 12.81 -9.94 -23.17
N LEU A 70 11.62 -9.39 -23.17
CA LEU A 70 10.53 -9.87 -22.34
C LEU A 70 9.21 -9.69 -23.07
N ASN A 71 8.19 -10.44 -22.65
CA ASN A 71 6.80 -10.22 -23.05
C ASN A 71 6.01 -9.63 -21.89
N GLU A 72 4.86 -9.06 -22.21
CA GLU A 72 3.91 -8.55 -21.23
C GLU A 72 3.38 -9.70 -20.37
N GLY A 73 3.45 -9.54 -19.04
CA GLY A 73 3.05 -10.58 -18.09
C GLY A 73 4.13 -11.61 -17.74
N ASP A 74 5.33 -11.53 -18.33
CA ASP A 74 6.43 -12.45 -18.01
C ASP A 74 6.92 -12.27 -16.57
N VAL A 75 7.35 -13.38 -15.97
CA VAL A 75 8.05 -13.38 -14.69
C VAL A 75 9.52 -13.04 -14.96
N VAL A 76 10.00 -11.96 -14.37
CA VAL A 76 11.37 -11.48 -14.51
C VAL A 76 12.16 -11.64 -13.21
N LYS A 77 13.48 -11.82 -13.34
CA LYS A 77 14.39 -11.93 -12.20
C LYS A 77 15.22 -10.65 -12.04
N LYS A 78 15.61 -10.36 -10.82
CA LYS A 78 16.58 -9.29 -10.55
C LYS A 78 17.86 -9.48 -11.36
N GLY A 79 18.30 -8.41 -12.06
CA GLY A 79 19.47 -8.42 -12.95
C GLY A 79 19.20 -8.92 -14.37
N GLN A 80 18.00 -9.44 -14.67
CA GLN A 80 17.64 -9.84 -16.03
C GLN A 80 17.56 -8.61 -16.94
N VAL A 81 18.20 -8.70 -18.13
CA VAL A 81 18.12 -7.67 -19.17
C VAL A 81 16.75 -7.73 -19.81
N LEU A 82 16.05 -6.59 -19.81
CA LEU A 82 14.70 -6.43 -20.32
C LEU A 82 14.68 -5.71 -21.68
N PHE A 83 15.47 -4.64 -21.80
CA PHE A 83 15.56 -3.84 -23.01
C PHE A 83 17.03 -3.59 -23.35
N ILE A 84 17.31 -3.45 -24.63
CA ILE A 84 18.60 -2.95 -25.12
C ILE A 84 18.34 -1.67 -25.92
N ILE A 85 19.05 -0.62 -25.53
CA ILE A 85 19.11 0.67 -26.21
C ILE A 85 20.33 0.64 -27.14
N ASP A 86 20.30 1.36 -28.23
CA ASP A 86 21.42 1.42 -29.19
C ASP A 86 22.75 1.68 -28.47
N GLN A 87 23.64 0.70 -28.56
CA GLN A 87 24.93 0.71 -27.87
C GLN A 87 26.05 1.35 -28.69
N VAL A 88 25.84 1.54 -30.00
CA VAL A 88 26.91 1.98 -30.90
C VAL A 88 27.57 3.29 -30.46
N PRO A 89 26.81 4.37 -30.17
CA PRO A 89 27.45 5.63 -29.75
C PRO A 89 28.14 5.51 -28.39
N TYR A 90 27.61 4.71 -27.48
CA TYR A 90 28.20 4.50 -26.14
C TYR A 90 29.46 3.64 -26.16
N LYS A 91 29.54 2.64 -27.04
CA LYS A 91 30.76 1.86 -27.29
C LYS A 91 31.87 2.75 -27.87
N ALA A 92 31.54 3.57 -28.85
CA ALA A 92 32.53 4.49 -29.43
C ALA A 92 33.04 5.51 -28.39
N ALA A 93 32.17 6.05 -27.54
CA ALA A 93 32.53 6.95 -26.45
C ALA A 93 33.44 6.26 -25.41
N LEU A 94 33.18 5.01 -25.07
CA LEU A 94 34.04 4.23 -24.17
C LEU A 94 35.43 3.95 -24.80
N GLU A 95 35.50 3.57 -26.06
CA GLU A 95 36.78 3.35 -26.76
C GLU A 95 37.63 4.63 -26.81
N MET A 96 37.01 5.79 -27.05
CA MET A 96 37.68 7.08 -27.00
C MET A 96 38.21 7.39 -25.59
N ALA A 97 37.43 7.16 -24.55
CA ALA A 97 37.86 7.36 -23.17
C ALA A 97 39.02 6.45 -22.78
N ILE A 98 38.99 5.19 -23.20
CA ILE A 98 40.11 4.22 -22.99
C ILE A 98 41.39 4.72 -23.70
N ALA A 99 41.28 5.23 -24.93
CA ALA A 99 42.43 5.78 -25.66
C ALA A 99 43.02 7.01 -24.94
N ASN A 100 42.14 7.88 -24.36
CA ASN A 100 42.58 9.04 -23.58
C ASN A 100 43.32 8.61 -22.29
N VAL A 101 42.84 7.58 -21.58
CA VAL A 101 43.55 7.00 -20.43
C VAL A 101 44.95 6.51 -20.83
N LYS A 102 45.05 5.77 -21.92
CA LYS A 102 46.35 5.27 -22.41
C LYS A 102 47.31 6.38 -22.78
N SER A 103 46.83 7.46 -23.39
CA SER A 103 47.60 8.67 -23.68
C SER A 103 48.12 9.34 -22.40
N ALA A 104 47.21 9.51 -21.40
CA ALA A 104 47.56 10.10 -20.10
C ALA A 104 48.58 9.22 -19.32
N GLU A 105 48.47 7.90 -19.40
CA GLU A 105 49.41 6.96 -18.80
C GLU A 105 50.82 7.12 -19.42
N SER A 106 50.91 7.27 -20.74
CA SER A 106 52.18 7.51 -21.43
C SER A 106 52.80 8.84 -21.01
N ARG A 107 51.99 9.92 -20.89
CA ARG A 107 52.46 11.24 -20.40
C ARG A 107 52.95 11.15 -18.96
N LEU A 108 52.24 10.45 -18.12
CA LEU A 108 52.65 10.21 -16.72
C LEU A 108 53.98 9.46 -16.65
N ALA A 109 54.14 8.42 -17.44
CA ALA A 109 55.39 7.67 -17.50
C ALA A 109 56.60 8.56 -17.86
N THR A 110 56.43 9.44 -18.88
CA THR A 110 57.47 10.39 -19.27
C THR A 110 57.77 11.43 -18.18
N ALA A 111 56.74 12.01 -17.58
CA ALA A 111 56.89 13.00 -16.49
C ALA A 111 57.55 12.39 -15.24
N ARG A 112 57.24 11.13 -14.95
CA ARG A 112 57.85 10.38 -13.85
C ARG A 112 59.35 10.18 -14.10
N LEU A 113 59.71 9.67 -15.28
CA LEU A 113 61.10 9.47 -15.64
C LEU A 113 61.89 10.77 -15.58
N THR A 114 61.31 11.89 -16.07
CA THR A 114 61.96 13.19 -16.01
C THR A 114 62.15 13.68 -14.56
N ALA A 115 61.14 13.50 -13.69
CA ALA A 115 61.24 13.89 -12.28
C ALA A 115 62.30 13.04 -11.53
N GLU A 116 62.33 11.74 -11.75
CA GLU A 116 63.30 10.82 -11.18
C GLU A 116 64.71 11.18 -11.62
N SER A 117 64.94 11.41 -12.91
CA SER A 117 66.25 11.86 -13.45
C SER A 117 66.70 13.21 -12.87
N LYS A 118 65.79 14.20 -12.77
CA LYS A 118 66.09 15.50 -12.17
C LYS A 118 66.41 15.39 -10.67
N GLU A 119 65.76 14.50 -9.96
CA GLU A 119 66.04 14.24 -8.55
C GLU A 119 67.45 13.64 -8.34
N GLU A 120 67.87 12.72 -9.23
CA GLU A 120 69.20 12.15 -9.21
C GLU A 120 70.30 13.19 -9.51
N LEU A 121 70.09 13.99 -10.57
CA LEU A 121 71.03 15.09 -10.93
C LEU A 121 71.09 16.18 -9.86
N PHE A 122 70.00 16.46 -9.14
CA PHE A 122 70.00 17.40 -8.03
C PHE A 122 70.83 16.94 -6.84
N ARG A 123 70.81 15.65 -6.55
CA ARG A 123 71.65 15.02 -5.51
C ARG A 123 73.17 15.14 -5.82
N GLU A 124 73.48 15.24 -7.12
CA GLU A 124 74.84 15.44 -7.59
C GLU A 124 75.23 16.91 -7.86
N ASP A 125 74.39 17.84 -7.38
CA ASP A 125 74.53 19.29 -7.57
C ASP A 125 74.57 19.76 -9.02
N VAL A 126 74.02 19.00 -9.98
CA VAL A 126 74.09 19.29 -11.43
C VAL A 126 72.94 20.20 -11.89
N VAL A 127 71.80 20.19 -11.22
CA VAL A 127 70.62 20.99 -11.56
C VAL A 127 70.17 21.84 -10.36
N SER A 128 69.40 22.93 -10.66
CA SER A 128 68.87 23.80 -9.65
C SER A 128 67.63 23.23 -8.94
N GLU A 129 67.37 23.68 -7.73
CA GLU A 129 66.12 23.35 -7.00
C GLU A 129 64.86 23.74 -7.80
N PHE A 130 64.92 24.84 -8.54
CA PHE A 130 63.86 25.26 -9.44
C PHE A 130 63.57 24.24 -10.53
N ASP A 131 64.59 23.66 -11.15
CA ASP A 131 64.42 22.64 -12.18
C ASP A 131 63.81 21.36 -11.62
N LEU A 132 64.24 20.94 -10.43
CA LEU A 132 63.67 19.79 -9.74
C LEU A 132 62.21 20.02 -9.40
N GLN A 133 61.88 21.21 -8.82
CA GLN A 133 60.50 21.54 -8.44
C GLN A 133 59.60 21.64 -9.68
N THR A 134 60.07 22.17 -10.80
CA THR A 134 59.35 22.20 -12.07
C THR A 134 59.04 20.80 -12.58
N ALA A 135 60.00 19.87 -12.51
CA ALA A 135 59.77 18.48 -12.91
C ALA A 135 58.75 17.75 -11.99
N ARG A 136 58.82 18.02 -10.69
CA ARG A 136 57.86 17.48 -9.72
C ARG A 136 56.42 18.02 -9.96
N ASN A 137 56.30 19.32 -10.26
CA ASN A 137 55.02 19.91 -10.60
C ASN A 137 54.45 19.29 -11.89
N SER A 138 55.27 19.10 -12.93
CA SER A 138 54.87 18.40 -14.17
C SER A 138 54.43 16.95 -13.93
N LEU A 139 55.11 16.24 -13.01
CA LEU A 139 54.67 14.91 -12.59
C LEU A 139 53.28 14.95 -11.89
N ALA A 140 53.08 15.90 -10.99
CA ALA A 140 51.81 16.05 -10.30
C ALA A 140 50.66 16.41 -11.28
N GLU A 141 50.94 17.27 -12.29
CA GLU A 141 50.00 17.60 -13.36
C GLU A 141 49.61 16.37 -14.20
N ALA A 142 50.60 15.57 -14.59
CA ALA A 142 50.38 14.34 -15.34
C ALA A 142 49.57 13.28 -14.53
N GLN A 143 49.81 13.21 -13.22
CA GLN A 143 49.00 12.37 -12.31
C GLN A 143 47.55 12.83 -12.25
N ALA A 144 47.30 14.12 -12.12
CA ALA A 144 45.95 14.70 -12.11
C ALA A 144 45.22 14.47 -13.44
N SER A 145 45.96 14.65 -14.57
CA SER A 145 45.42 14.39 -15.92
C SER A 145 45.01 12.91 -16.12
N LEU A 146 45.82 11.96 -15.63
CA LEU A 146 45.46 10.54 -15.65
C LEU A 146 44.23 10.25 -14.78
N ALA A 147 44.14 10.84 -13.60
CA ALA A 147 42.98 10.67 -12.74
C ALA A 147 41.67 11.19 -13.40
N GLN A 148 41.76 12.34 -14.09
CA GLN A 148 40.63 12.88 -14.88
C GLN A 148 40.24 11.91 -16.01
N ALA A 149 41.18 11.46 -16.82
CA ALA A 149 40.91 10.52 -17.92
C ALA A 149 40.26 9.20 -17.44
N ARG A 150 40.72 8.68 -16.29
CA ARG A 150 40.11 7.50 -15.69
C ARG A 150 38.66 7.76 -15.21
N ALA A 151 38.38 8.90 -14.66
CA ALA A 151 37.01 9.29 -14.29
C ALA A 151 36.08 9.37 -15.52
N GLU A 152 36.56 9.92 -16.64
CA GLU A 152 35.83 9.96 -17.91
C GLU A 152 35.58 8.54 -18.48
N GLU A 153 36.57 7.62 -18.38
CA GLU A 153 36.41 6.21 -18.77
C GLU A 153 35.30 5.54 -17.92
N ILE A 154 35.32 5.74 -16.60
CA ILE A 154 34.29 5.18 -15.71
C ILE A 154 32.89 5.71 -16.11
N ASN A 155 32.74 7.00 -16.41
CA ASN A 155 31.49 7.57 -16.85
C ASN A 155 31.01 6.97 -18.18
N ALA A 156 31.90 6.84 -19.18
CA ALA A 156 31.58 6.23 -20.46
C ALA A 156 31.15 4.74 -20.28
N ARG A 157 31.83 4.02 -19.42
CA ARG A 157 31.55 2.61 -19.10
C ARG A 157 30.17 2.47 -18.41
N ASN A 158 29.84 3.37 -17.46
CA ASN A 158 28.53 3.40 -16.81
C ASN A 158 27.43 3.69 -17.83
N ASN A 159 27.61 4.69 -18.70
CA ASN A 159 26.64 5.03 -19.74
C ASN A 159 26.39 3.84 -20.68
N LEU A 160 27.43 3.12 -21.08
CA LEU A 160 27.28 1.89 -21.86
C LEU A 160 26.52 0.82 -21.08
N SER A 161 26.76 0.67 -19.78
CA SER A 161 26.05 -0.32 -18.96
C SER A 161 24.56 0.00 -18.83
N TYR A 162 24.19 1.27 -18.83
CA TYR A 162 22.79 1.73 -18.76
C TYR A 162 22.01 1.49 -20.04
N THR A 163 22.68 1.21 -21.17
CA THR A 163 22.00 0.78 -22.40
C THR A 163 21.36 -0.59 -22.27
N GLU A 164 21.84 -1.42 -21.34
CA GLU A 164 21.20 -2.67 -20.95
C GLU A 164 20.27 -2.40 -19.75
N VAL A 165 19.01 -2.17 -20.03
CA VAL A 165 18.01 -1.92 -18.99
C VAL A 165 17.64 -3.22 -18.30
N LYS A 166 17.95 -3.32 -17.00
CA LYS A 166 17.78 -4.53 -16.19
C LYS A 166 16.70 -4.36 -15.12
N SER A 167 16.05 -5.45 -14.75
CA SER A 167 15.14 -5.45 -13.61
C SER A 167 15.92 -5.34 -12.30
N PRO A 168 15.60 -4.37 -11.42
CA PRO A 168 16.19 -4.27 -10.09
C PRO A 168 15.60 -5.26 -9.08
N VAL A 169 14.45 -5.87 -9.40
CA VAL A 169 13.66 -6.75 -8.51
C VAL A 169 13.21 -8.00 -9.25
N ASN A 170 12.80 -9.02 -8.49
CA ASN A 170 12.02 -10.13 -9.03
C ASN A 170 10.55 -9.69 -9.10
N GLY A 171 9.79 -10.20 -10.08
CA GLY A 171 8.36 -9.87 -10.16
C GLY A 171 7.75 -10.21 -11.50
N VAL A 172 6.57 -9.67 -11.75
CA VAL A 172 5.83 -9.81 -13.00
C VAL A 172 5.85 -8.50 -13.76
N ALA A 173 6.21 -8.55 -15.03
CA ALA A 173 6.22 -7.38 -15.91
C ALA A 173 4.79 -6.96 -16.29
N SER A 174 4.54 -5.66 -16.32
CA SER A 174 3.28 -5.08 -16.78
C SER A 174 3.22 -5.00 -18.31
N MET A 175 2.26 -4.21 -18.82
CA MET A 175 2.19 -3.82 -20.24
C MET A 175 3.42 -3.01 -20.64
N ILE A 176 3.85 -3.16 -21.91
CA ILE A 176 5.02 -2.49 -22.49
C ILE A 176 4.52 -1.44 -23.50
N PRO A 177 4.55 -0.15 -23.16
CA PRO A 177 4.02 0.90 -24.06
C PRO A 177 4.92 1.18 -25.26
N TYR A 178 6.21 0.83 -25.17
CA TYR A 178 7.18 1.11 -26.23
C TYR A 178 7.47 -0.15 -27.07
N ARG A 179 7.89 0.07 -28.32
CA ARG A 179 8.26 -1.00 -29.25
C ARG A 179 9.69 -0.81 -29.76
N VAL A 180 10.27 -1.84 -30.35
CA VAL A 180 11.57 -1.74 -31.03
C VAL A 180 11.51 -0.60 -32.07
N GLY A 181 12.53 0.26 -32.08
CA GLY A 181 12.58 1.47 -32.91
C GLY A 181 12.09 2.74 -32.21
N ALA A 182 11.48 2.64 -31.02
CA ALA A 182 11.09 3.83 -30.26
C ALA A 182 12.30 4.57 -29.68
N LEU A 183 12.29 5.88 -29.74
CA LEU A 183 13.24 6.75 -29.05
C LEU A 183 12.81 6.89 -27.59
N VAL A 184 13.71 6.58 -26.67
CA VAL A 184 13.50 6.64 -25.22
C VAL A 184 14.60 7.39 -24.52
N GLY A 185 14.36 7.82 -23.29
CA GLY A 185 15.33 8.57 -22.48
C GLY A 185 14.86 8.74 -21.05
N SER A 186 15.64 9.42 -20.22
CA SER A 186 15.34 9.64 -18.80
C SER A 186 14.02 10.39 -18.54
N ASN A 187 13.54 11.20 -19.50
CA ASN A 187 12.39 12.08 -19.37
C ASN A 187 11.12 11.56 -20.07
N ILE A 188 11.03 10.26 -20.40
CA ILE A 188 9.82 9.68 -21.00
C ILE A 188 8.62 9.78 -20.03
N ALA A 189 7.42 10.02 -20.56
CA ALA A 189 6.21 10.19 -19.77
C ALA A 189 5.84 8.89 -19.03
N GLU A 190 5.87 7.75 -19.74
CA GLU A 190 5.57 6.42 -19.18
C GLU A 190 6.85 5.61 -18.99
N PRO A 191 6.90 4.72 -17.99
CA PRO A 191 8.04 3.81 -17.83
C PRO A 191 8.10 2.80 -18.98
N LEU A 192 9.29 2.24 -19.27
CA LEU A 192 9.44 1.17 -20.26
C LEU A 192 8.60 -0.06 -19.90
N VAL A 193 8.59 -0.41 -18.65
CA VAL A 193 7.78 -1.46 -18.05
C VAL A 193 7.75 -1.24 -16.55
N THR A 194 6.70 -1.72 -15.90
CA THR A 194 6.64 -1.79 -14.46
C THR A 194 6.79 -3.24 -14.02
N VAL A 195 7.58 -3.51 -13.00
CA VAL A 195 7.71 -4.84 -12.40
C VAL A 195 7.14 -4.82 -10.99
N SER A 196 6.17 -5.71 -10.75
CA SER A 196 5.52 -5.88 -9.46
C SER A 196 5.91 -7.22 -8.84
N ASP A 197 6.38 -7.19 -7.58
CA ASP A 197 6.58 -8.39 -6.78
C ASP A 197 5.27 -8.69 -6.04
N ASP A 198 4.50 -9.62 -6.58
CA ASP A 198 3.19 -10.00 -6.08
C ASP A 198 3.22 -11.31 -5.25
N GLU A 199 4.38 -11.80 -4.80
CA GLU A 199 4.46 -12.95 -3.88
C GLU A 199 3.76 -12.65 -2.55
N LYS A 200 3.87 -11.39 -2.13
CA LYS A 200 3.15 -10.84 -0.98
C LYS A 200 2.42 -9.59 -1.40
N ILE A 201 1.18 -9.46 -0.96
CA ILE A 201 0.34 -8.30 -1.23
C ILE A 201 0.09 -7.53 0.05
N TYR A 202 0.26 -6.24 -0.05
CA TYR A 202 -0.09 -5.28 1.00
C TYR A 202 -1.48 -4.70 0.73
N ALA A 203 -2.39 -4.89 1.66
CA ALA A 203 -3.69 -4.25 1.67
C ALA A 203 -3.62 -2.98 2.52
N TYR A 204 -3.79 -1.83 1.88
CA TYR A 204 -3.85 -0.53 2.54
C TYR A 204 -5.30 -0.14 2.76
N PHE A 205 -5.65 0.16 3.99
CA PHE A 205 -6.98 0.57 4.39
C PHE A 205 -6.89 1.61 5.51
N SER A 206 -7.99 2.31 5.78
CA SER A 206 -8.01 3.38 6.77
C SER A 206 -9.06 3.11 7.85
N MET A 207 -8.70 3.44 9.09
CA MET A 207 -9.60 3.46 10.24
C MET A 207 -9.74 4.89 10.76
N ASN A 208 -10.90 5.24 11.28
CA ASN A 208 -11.07 6.53 11.94
C ASN A 208 -10.33 6.58 13.29
N GLU A 209 -10.04 7.78 13.78
CA GLU A 209 -9.30 7.99 15.03
C GLU A 209 -9.94 7.27 16.23
N ASN A 210 -11.27 7.29 16.36
CA ASN A 210 -11.96 6.64 17.48
C ASN A 210 -11.72 5.14 17.50
N GLN A 211 -11.72 4.48 16.34
CA GLN A 211 -11.43 3.04 16.23
C GLN A 211 -9.99 2.72 16.62
N ILE A 212 -9.05 3.58 16.29
CA ILE A 212 -7.65 3.44 16.71
C ILE A 212 -7.52 3.62 18.23
N LEU A 213 -8.22 4.59 18.81
CA LEU A 213 -8.25 4.80 20.26
C LEU A 213 -8.86 3.59 20.99
N ASP A 214 -9.94 3.01 20.45
CA ASP A 214 -10.53 1.77 20.98
C ASP A 214 -9.50 0.63 20.99
N LEU A 215 -8.74 0.46 19.92
CA LEU A 215 -7.67 -0.56 19.85
C LEU A 215 -6.57 -0.30 20.88
N VAL A 216 -6.16 0.96 21.05
CA VAL A 216 -5.15 1.34 22.06
C VAL A 216 -5.68 1.07 23.47
N GLN A 217 -6.95 1.35 23.75
CA GLN A 217 -7.55 1.06 25.06
C GLN A 217 -7.64 -0.45 25.32
N GLN A 218 -7.98 -1.25 24.30
CA GLN A 218 -8.12 -2.69 24.42
C GLN A 218 -6.78 -3.40 24.63
N TYR A 219 -5.72 -3.01 23.90
CA TYR A 219 -4.41 -3.69 23.92
C TYR A 219 -3.31 -2.93 24.68
N GLY A 220 -3.59 -1.71 25.13
CA GLY A 220 -2.64 -0.85 25.86
C GLY A 220 -1.71 -0.03 24.95
N SER A 221 -1.44 -0.48 23.72
CA SER A 221 -0.69 0.29 22.72
C SER A 221 -0.94 -0.26 21.31
N LEU A 222 -0.70 0.55 20.27
CA LEU A 222 -0.79 0.10 18.86
C LEU A 222 0.18 -1.03 18.54
N GLN A 223 1.38 -1.02 19.12
CA GLN A 223 2.37 -2.08 18.91
C GLN A 223 1.91 -3.42 19.48
N LYS A 224 1.32 -3.41 20.67
CA LYS A 224 0.70 -4.61 21.24
C LYS A 224 -0.51 -5.06 20.45
N ALA A 225 -1.37 -4.13 20.01
CA ALA A 225 -2.50 -4.45 19.14
C ALA A 225 -2.04 -5.17 17.87
N MET A 226 -1.01 -4.67 17.18
CA MET A 226 -0.45 -5.32 15.98
C MET A 226 0.14 -6.72 16.26
N ALA A 227 0.66 -6.96 17.46
CA ALA A 227 1.27 -8.25 17.84
C ALA A 227 0.24 -9.29 18.28
N GLU A 228 -0.79 -8.86 19.01
CA GLU A 228 -1.75 -9.72 19.72
C GLU A 228 -3.10 -9.84 19.00
N MET A 229 -3.41 -8.91 18.10
CA MET A 229 -4.66 -8.92 17.33
C MET A 229 -4.72 -10.15 16.43
N PRO A 230 -5.90 -10.81 16.34
CA PRO A 230 -6.10 -11.91 15.39
C PRO A 230 -5.83 -11.47 13.95
N ASP A 231 -5.50 -12.47 13.12
CA ASP A 231 -5.32 -12.27 11.70
C ASP A 231 -6.57 -11.65 11.05
N VAL A 232 -6.34 -10.83 10.03
CA VAL A 232 -7.40 -10.16 9.26
C VAL A 232 -7.77 -11.00 8.05
N GLU A 233 -9.03 -10.90 7.62
CA GLU A 233 -9.53 -11.58 6.45
C GLU A 233 -9.69 -10.59 5.29
N LEU A 234 -9.50 -11.06 4.07
CA LEU A 234 -9.69 -10.27 2.86
C LEU A 234 -10.86 -10.82 2.05
N THR A 235 -11.79 -9.97 1.68
CA THR A 235 -12.81 -10.27 0.68
C THR A 235 -12.46 -9.53 -0.61
N LEU A 236 -12.43 -10.27 -1.72
CA LEU A 236 -12.10 -9.76 -3.04
C LEU A 236 -13.24 -8.88 -3.60
N SER A 237 -12.97 -8.11 -4.62
CA SER A 237 -13.95 -7.24 -5.29
C SER A 237 -15.18 -7.97 -5.84
N ASN A 238 -15.06 -9.28 -6.09
CA ASN A 238 -16.20 -10.14 -6.52
C ASN A 238 -17.02 -10.72 -5.36
N GLY A 239 -16.77 -10.27 -4.11
CA GLY A 239 -17.47 -10.72 -2.90
C GLY A 239 -17.01 -12.07 -2.33
N LYS A 240 -16.02 -12.73 -2.94
CA LYS A 240 -15.48 -14.00 -2.42
C LYS A 240 -14.41 -13.74 -1.38
N ALA A 241 -14.42 -14.53 -0.29
CA ALA A 241 -13.35 -14.51 0.68
C ALA A 241 -12.04 -15.04 0.07
N TYR A 242 -10.94 -14.39 0.38
CA TYR A 242 -9.61 -14.86 0.04
C TYR A 242 -9.21 -16.01 0.98
N SER A 243 -8.50 -17.01 0.46
CA SER A 243 -8.19 -18.26 1.17
C SER A 243 -7.16 -18.11 2.29
N HIS A 244 -6.33 -17.05 2.23
CA HIS A 244 -5.27 -16.81 3.21
C HIS A 244 -5.61 -15.60 4.07
N SER A 245 -5.40 -15.73 5.39
CA SER A 245 -5.48 -14.61 6.31
C SER A 245 -4.25 -13.71 6.20
N GLY A 246 -4.39 -12.46 6.61
CA GLY A 246 -3.31 -11.49 6.63
C GLY A 246 -3.04 -10.96 8.02
N LYS A 247 -1.90 -10.30 8.19
CA LYS A 247 -1.49 -9.69 9.44
C LYS A 247 -1.28 -8.20 9.29
N ILE A 248 -1.83 -7.38 10.19
CA ILE A 248 -1.53 -5.95 10.22
C ILE A 248 -0.08 -5.78 10.67
N ASN A 249 0.75 -5.23 9.80
CA ASN A 249 2.19 -5.08 10.03
C ASN A 249 2.67 -3.63 10.06
N ALA A 250 1.79 -2.66 9.74
CA ALA A 250 2.11 -1.25 9.85
C ALA A 250 0.87 -0.41 10.11
N VAL A 251 1.04 0.64 10.90
CA VAL A 251 0.06 1.70 11.17
C VAL A 251 0.76 3.03 10.96
N SER A 252 0.12 3.96 10.26
CA SER A 252 0.67 5.31 10.08
C SER A 252 0.88 6.00 11.42
N GLY A 253 2.01 6.70 11.55
CA GLY A 253 2.30 7.53 12.74
C GLY A 253 1.56 8.87 12.76
N SER A 254 0.79 9.20 11.72
CA SER A 254 0.02 10.45 11.59
C SER A 254 -1.41 10.17 11.19
N ILE A 255 -2.30 11.05 11.63
CA ILE A 255 -3.71 11.10 11.22
C ILE A 255 -3.78 12.02 10.01
N ASP A 256 -4.51 11.63 8.98
CA ASP A 256 -4.82 12.50 7.85
C ASP A 256 -5.84 13.56 8.30
N GLU A 257 -5.42 14.83 8.32
CA GLU A 257 -6.23 15.95 8.82
C GLU A 257 -7.51 16.18 8.01
N SER A 258 -7.52 15.77 6.74
CA SER A 258 -8.68 15.98 5.87
C SER A 258 -9.79 14.95 6.10
N THR A 259 -9.43 13.75 6.51
CA THR A 259 -10.35 12.61 6.69
C THR A 259 -10.51 12.16 8.14
N GLY A 260 -9.63 12.58 9.04
CA GLY A 260 -9.58 12.10 10.42
C GLY A 260 -9.25 10.61 10.53
N ALA A 261 -8.56 10.07 9.52
CA ALA A 261 -8.29 8.64 9.43
C ALA A 261 -6.80 8.33 9.55
N VAL A 262 -6.52 7.15 10.06
CA VAL A 262 -5.17 6.56 10.15
C VAL A 262 -5.08 5.44 9.13
N SER A 263 -4.00 5.44 8.34
CA SER A 263 -3.74 4.39 7.36
C SER A 263 -3.07 3.19 8.01
N LEU A 264 -3.59 2.00 7.70
CA LEU A 264 -3.05 0.72 8.13
C LEU A 264 -2.64 -0.11 6.92
N ARG A 265 -1.72 -1.04 7.15
CA ARG A 265 -1.28 -1.99 6.15
C ARG A 265 -1.36 -3.41 6.72
N ALA A 266 -2.07 -4.28 6.02
CA ALA A 266 -2.05 -5.71 6.27
C ALA A 266 -1.28 -6.43 5.15
N GLU A 267 -0.50 -7.45 5.52
CA GLU A 267 0.27 -8.29 4.61
C GLU A 267 -0.46 -9.61 4.41
N PHE A 268 -0.63 -10.00 3.15
CA PHE A 268 -1.22 -11.28 2.74
C PHE A 268 -0.24 -12.05 1.86
N ASP A 269 -0.06 -13.34 2.12
CA ASP A 269 0.66 -14.22 1.23
C ASP A 269 -0.16 -14.50 -0.03
N ASN A 270 0.49 -14.57 -1.20
CA ASN A 270 -0.19 -14.72 -2.49
C ASN A 270 0.44 -15.84 -3.35
N PRO A 271 0.48 -17.09 -2.86
CA PRO A 271 1.12 -18.20 -3.56
C PRO A 271 0.47 -18.49 -4.91
N GLU A 272 -0.85 -18.31 -5.02
CA GLU A 272 -1.63 -18.56 -6.24
C GLU A 272 -1.56 -17.39 -7.23
N LYS A 273 -0.90 -16.26 -6.88
CA LYS A 273 -0.83 -15.03 -7.68
C LYS A 273 -2.20 -14.49 -8.12
N LEU A 274 -3.23 -14.76 -7.29
CA LEU A 274 -4.60 -14.31 -7.53
C LEU A 274 -4.73 -12.80 -7.30
N LEU A 275 -4.08 -12.30 -6.25
CA LEU A 275 -4.04 -10.88 -5.94
C LEU A 275 -3.01 -10.19 -6.85
N ARG A 276 -3.33 -8.98 -7.30
CA ARG A 276 -2.45 -8.20 -8.17
C ARG A 276 -2.32 -6.77 -7.66
N ASN A 277 -1.20 -6.16 -7.97
CA ASN A 277 -0.99 -4.74 -7.73
C ASN A 277 -2.09 -3.91 -8.42
N GLY A 278 -2.66 -2.92 -7.72
CA GLY A 278 -3.76 -2.08 -8.21
C GLY A 278 -5.16 -2.68 -7.99
N GLY A 279 -5.26 -3.90 -7.46
CA GLY A 279 -6.54 -4.51 -7.08
C GLY A 279 -7.19 -3.80 -5.88
N SER A 280 -8.46 -4.16 -5.61
CA SER A 280 -9.22 -3.69 -4.47
C SER A 280 -9.92 -4.85 -3.76
N GLY A 281 -10.26 -4.62 -2.50
CA GLY A 281 -10.99 -5.58 -1.68
C GLY A 281 -11.49 -4.94 -0.40
N THR A 282 -12.03 -5.76 0.48
CA THR A 282 -12.43 -5.35 1.84
C THR A 282 -11.68 -6.17 2.85
N VAL A 283 -10.90 -5.51 3.70
CA VAL A 283 -10.22 -6.14 4.83
C VAL A 283 -11.17 -6.15 6.02
N PHE A 284 -11.41 -7.35 6.57
CA PHE A 284 -12.20 -7.53 7.77
C PHE A 284 -11.28 -7.65 8.98
N VAL A 285 -11.39 -6.67 9.87
CA VAL A 285 -10.62 -6.62 11.12
C VAL A 285 -11.51 -7.15 12.24
N PRO A 286 -11.12 -8.24 12.92
CA PRO A 286 -11.88 -8.79 14.05
C PRO A 286 -11.75 -7.85 15.26
N SER A 287 -12.88 -7.57 15.91
CA SER A 287 -12.97 -6.82 17.17
C SER A 287 -13.70 -7.69 18.18
N TYR A 288 -13.03 -8.01 19.26
CA TYR A 288 -13.61 -8.78 20.34
C TYR A 288 -14.45 -7.87 21.24
N ARG A 289 -15.67 -8.33 21.56
CA ARG A 289 -16.60 -7.64 22.46
C ARG A 289 -17.09 -8.62 23.50
N ASP A 290 -16.83 -8.28 24.76
CA ASP A 290 -17.30 -9.05 25.92
C ASP A 290 -18.73 -8.65 26.26
N SER A 291 -19.47 -9.60 26.79
CA SER A 291 -20.77 -9.31 27.44
C SER A 291 -21.76 -8.57 26.56
N VAL A 292 -21.87 -8.96 25.29
CA VAL A 292 -22.87 -8.42 24.35
C VAL A 292 -24.10 -9.33 24.30
N ILE A 293 -25.25 -8.74 23.98
CA ILE A 293 -26.50 -9.47 23.76
C ILE A 293 -26.73 -9.59 22.26
N ALA A 294 -26.69 -10.81 21.72
CA ALA A 294 -27.05 -11.07 20.33
C ALA A 294 -28.56 -11.27 20.19
N ILE A 295 -29.20 -10.52 19.31
CA ILE A 295 -30.63 -10.63 19.02
C ILE A 295 -30.86 -10.69 17.51
N PRO A 296 -31.89 -11.42 17.04
CA PRO A 296 -32.28 -11.39 15.65
C PRO A 296 -32.65 -9.97 15.19
N GLN A 297 -32.19 -9.57 14.01
CA GLN A 297 -32.51 -8.25 13.45
C GLN A 297 -34.04 -8.04 13.34
N ALA A 298 -34.82 -9.10 13.08
CA ALA A 298 -36.26 -9.06 13.04
C ALA A 298 -36.93 -8.69 14.40
N ALA A 299 -36.19 -8.76 15.51
CA ALA A 299 -36.64 -8.35 16.84
C ALA A 299 -36.41 -6.85 17.12
N THR A 300 -35.85 -6.11 16.19
CA THR A 300 -35.56 -4.70 16.29
C THR A 300 -36.45 -3.88 15.33
N TYR A 301 -36.73 -2.64 15.68
CA TYR A 301 -37.31 -1.67 14.76
C TYR A 301 -36.65 -0.31 14.91
N GLU A 302 -36.66 0.46 13.85
CA GLU A 302 -36.01 1.76 13.80
C GLU A 302 -37.06 2.88 13.77
N LEU A 303 -36.90 3.83 14.65
CA LEU A 303 -37.76 5.02 14.72
C LEU A 303 -36.87 6.25 14.97
N GLN A 304 -36.98 7.27 14.10
CA GLN A 304 -36.20 8.51 14.20
C GLN A 304 -34.69 8.29 14.36
N ASN A 305 -34.13 7.43 13.52
CA ASN A 305 -32.70 7.08 13.51
C ASN A 305 -32.19 6.46 14.84
N ARG A 306 -33.07 5.84 15.61
CA ARG A 306 -32.74 5.09 16.82
C ARG A 306 -33.35 3.70 16.73
N VAL A 307 -32.62 2.70 17.19
CA VAL A 307 -33.06 1.31 17.20
C VAL A 307 -33.70 1.00 18.54
N PHE A 308 -34.83 0.30 18.48
CA PHE A 308 -35.61 -0.11 19.63
C PHE A 308 -35.88 -1.59 19.62
N VAL A 309 -36.04 -2.14 20.81
CA VAL A 309 -36.54 -3.51 21.06
C VAL A 309 -37.75 -3.46 22.01
N TYR A 310 -38.61 -4.48 21.92
CA TYR A 310 -39.63 -4.69 22.94
C TYR A 310 -39.09 -5.57 24.04
N LYS A 311 -38.90 -5.01 25.23
CA LYS A 311 -38.51 -5.71 26.44
C LYS A 311 -39.76 -6.11 27.23
N VAL A 312 -39.82 -7.36 27.68
CA VAL A 312 -40.90 -7.83 28.55
C VAL A 312 -40.65 -7.36 29.97
N VAL A 313 -41.54 -6.51 30.50
CA VAL A 313 -41.50 -5.99 31.86
C VAL A 313 -42.91 -6.21 32.44
N ASP A 314 -43.04 -6.92 33.54
CA ASP A 314 -44.31 -7.25 34.20
C ASP A 314 -45.37 -7.82 33.23
N GLY A 315 -44.94 -8.69 32.32
CA GLY A 315 -45.84 -9.32 31.33
C GLY A 315 -46.30 -8.42 30.20
N LYS A 316 -45.80 -7.18 30.11
CA LYS A 316 -46.12 -6.21 29.05
C LYS A 316 -44.91 -5.90 28.20
N ALA A 317 -45.10 -5.67 26.88
CA ALA A 317 -44.05 -5.26 25.98
C ALA A 317 -43.77 -3.75 26.17
N LYS A 318 -42.54 -3.40 26.55
CA LYS A 318 -42.08 -2.02 26.73
C LYS A 318 -41.01 -1.71 25.66
N SER A 319 -41.28 -0.70 24.83
CA SER A 319 -40.31 -0.17 23.89
C SER A 319 -39.10 0.39 24.64
N THR A 320 -37.90 -0.07 24.27
CA THR A 320 -36.64 0.32 24.93
C THR A 320 -35.61 0.64 23.83
N PRO A 321 -34.98 1.83 23.85
CA PRO A 321 -33.92 2.16 22.92
C PRO A 321 -32.68 1.34 23.26
N VAL A 322 -31.95 0.89 22.23
CA VAL A 322 -30.70 0.09 22.33
C VAL A 322 -29.67 0.61 21.35
N ASP A 323 -28.41 0.52 21.77
CA ASP A 323 -27.30 0.75 20.88
C ASP A 323 -26.91 -0.60 20.23
N VAL A 324 -26.88 -0.63 18.90
CA VAL A 324 -26.69 -1.88 18.15
C VAL A 324 -25.49 -1.83 17.22
N PHE A 325 -24.84 -2.97 17.11
CA PHE A 325 -23.87 -3.27 16.04
C PHE A 325 -24.48 -4.37 15.17
N ARG A 326 -24.48 -4.16 13.85
CA ARG A 326 -24.94 -5.18 12.92
C ARG A 326 -23.82 -6.21 12.67
N LEU A 327 -24.12 -7.47 12.91
CA LEU A 327 -23.23 -8.55 12.49
C LEU A 327 -23.34 -8.73 10.95
N ASN A 328 -22.20 -8.95 10.31
CA ASN A 328 -22.16 -9.11 8.84
C ASN A 328 -22.81 -10.40 8.32
N ASN A 329 -23.36 -11.25 9.21
CA ASN A 329 -24.13 -12.44 8.83
C ASN A 329 -25.56 -12.12 8.35
N GLY A 330 -26.00 -10.85 8.40
CA GLY A 330 -27.30 -10.37 7.91
C GLY A 330 -28.51 -10.80 8.72
N THR A 331 -28.34 -11.51 9.84
CA THR A 331 -29.43 -12.06 10.67
C THR A 331 -29.44 -11.57 12.11
N GLU A 332 -28.32 -11.13 12.63
CA GLU A 332 -28.14 -10.67 14.02
C GLU A 332 -27.55 -9.27 14.09
#